data_7cb509a5bbc2b803e42b11f708ed1cd1
#
_entry.id   7cb509a5bbc2b803e42b11f708ed1cd1
#
_cell.length_a   1.000
_cell.length_b   1.000
_cell.length_c   1.000
_cell.angle_alpha   90.00
_cell.angle_beta   90.00
_cell.angle_gamma   90.00
#
_symmetry.space_group_name_H-M   'P 1'
#
loop_
_entity.id
_entity.type
_entity.pdbx_description
1 polymer ?
#
loop_
_entity_poly.entity_id
_entity_poly.type
_entity_poly.pdbx_seq_one_letter_code
_entity_poly.pdbx_strand_id
1 'polypeptide(L)'
;MTTVDSNTTAPEPVVDPNAVSVTINGKVVAARKGEMIIAAADRTDDFIPRFCYHPRMEPVGMCRQCLVEVVGPRGPMMVVSCMTPVADGQVVNTATEGVKKAQEGMLELLLANHPLDCPVCDKGGECPLQDQAFSHGPGESRFVEEKRHYEK
;
A
#
# COMPACT_ATOMS: atom_id res chain seq x y z
N MET A 1 48.08 -23.68 32.47
CA MET A 1 46.67 -24.05 32.50
C MET A 1 45.88 -22.78 32.72
N THR A 2 45.43 -22.13 31.69
CA THR A 2 44.61 -20.90 31.74
C THR A 2 43.17 -21.30 31.38
N THR A 3 42.29 -21.19 32.35
CA THR A 3 40.85 -21.42 32.23
C THR A 3 40.26 -20.24 31.51
N VAL A 4 39.63 -20.46 30.34
CA VAL A 4 38.84 -19.49 29.59
C VAL A 4 37.40 -19.52 30.17
N ASP A 5 37.00 -18.45 30.87
CA ASP A 5 35.66 -18.26 31.29
C ASP A 5 34.74 -17.96 30.07
N SER A 6 33.95 -18.95 29.69
CA SER A 6 32.90 -18.84 28.65
C SER A 6 31.58 -18.38 29.28
N ASN A 7 31.47 -17.09 29.57
CA ASN A 7 30.20 -16.51 29.92
C ASN A 7 29.82 -15.41 28.91
N THR A 8 29.45 -15.83 27.68
CA THR A 8 28.84 -14.95 26.71
C THR A 8 27.33 -15.10 26.88
N THR A 9 26.76 -14.33 27.82
CA THR A 9 25.31 -14.15 27.91
C THR A 9 24.88 -13.39 26.66
N ALA A 10 24.13 -14.04 25.78
CA ALA A 10 23.50 -13.37 24.65
C ALA A 10 22.61 -12.24 25.18
N PRO A 11 22.62 -11.04 24.57
CA PRO A 11 21.78 -9.94 25.01
C PRO A 11 20.30 -10.35 24.90
N GLU A 12 19.57 -10.18 26.00
CA GLU A 12 18.11 -10.38 26.00
C GLU A 12 17.48 -9.48 24.92
N PRO A 13 16.45 -9.97 24.18
CA PRO A 13 15.77 -9.15 23.18
C PRO A 13 15.15 -7.94 23.89
N VAL A 14 15.57 -6.75 23.50
CA VAL A 14 14.98 -5.48 23.96
C VAL A 14 13.55 -5.45 23.43
N VAL A 15 12.60 -5.74 24.30
CA VAL A 15 11.17 -5.65 23.96
C VAL A 15 10.82 -4.17 23.89
N ASP A 16 10.64 -3.65 22.65
CA ASP A 16 10.13 -2.29 22.44
C ASP A 16 8.69 -2.21 22.99
N PRO A 17 8.40 -1.39 24.01
CA PRO A 17 7.06 -1.28 24.59
C PRO A 17 6.01 -0.74 23.60
N ASN A 18 6.45 -0.21 22.46
CA ASN A 18 5.59 0.26 21.37
C ASN A 18 5.50 -0.74 20.21
N ALA A 19 6.12 -1.91 20.31
CA ALA A 19 5.99 -2.94 19.29
C ALA A 19 4.57 -3.52 19.29
N VAL A 20 3.95 -3.57 18.12
CA VAL A 20 2.68 -4.23 17.85
C VAL A 20 2.87 -5.24 16.75
N SER A 21 2.02 -6.26 16.72
CA SER A 21 2.04 -7.31 15.71
C SER A 21 0.84 -7.14 14.78
N VAL A 22 1.09 -7.01 13.47
CA VAL A 22 0.05 -6.96 12.44
C VAL A 22 0.25 -8.11 11.47
N THR A 23 -0.84 -8.74 11.04
CA THR A 23 -0.80 -9.81 10.03
C THR A 23 -1.18 -9.22 8.67
N ILE A 24 -0.27 -9.24 7.71
CA ILE A 24 -0.51 -8.76 6.34
C ILE A 24 -0.45 -9.96 5.40
N ASN A 25 -1.54 -10.25 4.70
CA ASN A 25 -1.67 -11.42 3.80
C ASN A 25 -1.19 -12.73 4.44
N GLY A 26 -1.48 -12.94 5.74
CA GLY A 26 -1.06 -14.11 6.49
C GLY A 26 0.37 -14.09 7.03
N LYS A 27 1.17 -13.07 6.73
CA LYS A 27 2.52 -12.88 7.27
C LYS A 27 2.46 -11.96 8.50
N VAL A 28 3.06 -12.38 9.61
CA VAL A 28 3.16 -11.55 10.81
C VAL A 28 4.29 -10.55 10.67
N VAL A 29 3.99 -9.27 10.81
CA VAL A 29 4.91 -8.14 10.68
C VAL A 29 4.97 -7.37 11.99
N ALA A 30 6.18 -7.17 12.49
CA ALA A 30 6.40 -6.28 13.63
C ALA A 30 6.28 -4.83 13.16
N ALA A 31 5.48 -4.05 13.87
CA ALA A 31 5.23 -2.65 13.56
C ALA A 31 5.29 -1.82 14.84
N ARG A 32 5.33 -0.50 14.74
CA ARG A 32 5.26 0.42 15.86
C ARG A 32 3.84 0.93 16.05
N LYS A 33 3.42 1.10 17.27
CA LYS A 33 2.13 1.72 17.57
C LYS A 33 2.02 3.10 16.92
N GLY A 34 0.97 3.30 16.12
CA GLY A 34 0.75 4.53 15.37
C GLY A 34 1.39 4.57 13.99
N GLU A 35 2.17 3.55 13.61
CA GLU A 35 2.66 3.40 12.26
C GLU A 35 1.49 3.12 11.29
N MET A 36 1.55 3.63 10.06
CA MET A 36 0.50 3.39 9.07
C MET A 36 0.63 2.00 8.45
N ILE A 37 -0.51 1.36 8.13
CA ILE A 37 -0.55 0.02 7.52
C ILE A 37 0.35 -0.03 6.27
N ILE A 38 0.33 1.00 5.42
CA ILE A 38 1.14 1.06 4.20
C ILE A 38 2.64 1.01 4.48
N ALA A 39 3.11 1.67 5.55
CA ALA A 39 4.51 1.66 5.96
C ALA A 39 4.93 0.30 6.53
N ALA A 40 4.03 -0.38 7.23
CA ALA A 40 4.26 -1.75 7.67
C ALA A 40 4.33 -2.72 6.48
N ALA A 41 3.46 -2.57 5.49
CA ALA A 41 3.43 -3.38 4.27
C ALA A 41 4.68 -3.18 3.39
N ASP A 42 5.26 -1.97 3.35
CA ASP A 42 6.49 -1.69 2.59
C ASP A 42 7.72 -2.50 3.07
N ARG A 43 7.64 -3.12 4.24
CA ARG A 43 8.67 -4.05 4.76
C ARG A 43 8.40 -5.50 4.38
N THR A 44 7.34 -5.76 3.67
CA THR A 44 7.00 -7.07 3.10
C THR A 44 7.15 -7.00 1.57
N ASP A 45 6.98 -8.13 0.90
CA ASP A 45 6.95 -8.17 -0.57
C ASP A 45 5.57 -7.77 -1.13
N ASP A 46 4.64 -7.34 -0.26
CA ASP A 46 3.26 -7.03 -0.62
C ASP A 46 3.12 -5.54 -0.93
N PHE A 47 3.33 -5.16 -2.17
CA PHE A 47 3.19 -3.78 -2.62
C PHE A 47 1.72 -3.32 -2.59
N ILE A 48 1.45 -2.19 -1.93
CA ILE A 48 0.16 -1.51 -1.96
C ILE A 48 0.24 -0.34 -2.95
N PRO A 49 -0.58 -0.33 -4.02
CA PRO A 49 -0.55 0.74 -5.02
C PRO A 49 -0.93 2.09 -4.41
N ARG A 50 -0.29 3.17 -4.87
CA ARG A 50 -0.44 4.51 -4.29
C ARG A 50 0.01 5.60 -5.26
N PHE A 51 -0.58 6.83 -5.13
CA PHE A 51 -0.11 8.02 -5.84
C PHE A 51 0.27 9.15 -4.87
N CYS A 52 -0.56 9.40 -3.85
CA CYS A 52 -0.40 10.56 -2.96
C CYS A 52 0.35 10.26 -1.66
N TYR A 53 0.86 9.05 -1.47
CA TYR A 53 1.67 8.69 -0.31
C TYR A 53 3.15 8.64 -0.65
N HIS A 54 3.96 9.21 0.23
CA HIS A 54 5.41 9.10 0.20
C HIS A 54 5.94 9.00 1.65
N PRO A 55 6.94 8.13 1.95
CA PRO A 55 7.42 7.92 3.33
C PRO A 55 7.99 9.16 4.03
N ARG A 56 8.36 10.21 3.28
CA ARG A 56 8.93 11.47 3.80
C ARG A 56 7.91 12.61 3.86
N MET A 57 6.63 12.33 3.61
CA MET A 57 5.58 13.34 3.58
C MET A 57 4.42 12.91 4.47
N GLU A 58 3.74 13.88 5.05
CA GLU A 58 2.50 13.63 5.78
C GLU A 58 1.46 13.00 4.86
N PRO A 59 0.82 11.89 5.26
CA PRO A 59 -0.22 11.25 4.48
C PRO A 59 -1.43 12.18 4.29
N VAL A 60 -1.96 12.26 3.07
CA VAL A 60 -3.14 13.09 2.76
C VAL A 60 -4.38 12.27 2.41
N GLY A 61 -4.25 10.99 2.09
CA GLY A 61 -5.36 10.06 1.85
C GLY A 61 -6.28 10.41 0.67
N MET A 62 -5.82 11.19 -0.31
CA MET A 62 -6.66 11.74 -1.38
C MET A 62 -6.89 10.78 -2.55
N CYS A 63 -5.86 10.06 -3.01
CA CYS A 63 -5.96 9.25 -4.23
C CYS A 63 -6.79 7.98 -4.05
N ARG A 64 -6.96 7.50 -2.83
CA ARG A 64 -7.70 6.27 -2.48
C ARG A 64 -7.19 4.99 -3.15
N GLN A 65 -6.07 5.03 -3.86
CA GLN A 65 -5.51 3.85 -4.53
C GLN A 65 -5.00 2.81 -3.54
N CYS A 66 -4.58 3.22 -2.34
CA CYS A 66 -4.03 2.36 -1.29
C CYS A 66 -5.10 1.69 -0.41
N LEU A 67 -6.29 1.42 -0.95
CA LEU A 67 -7.33 0.68 -0.24
C LEU A 67 -6.88 -0.75 0.05
N VAL A 68 -7.15 -1.19 1.29
CA VAL A 68 -6.91 -2.55 1.78
C VAL A 68 -8.10 -2.98 2.63
N GLU A 69 -8.23 -4.26 2.85
CA GLU A 69 -9.26 -4.82 3.71
C GLU A 69 -8.68 -5.14 5.09
N VAL A 70 -9.34 -4.64 6.14
CA VAL A 70 -9.02 -4.96 7.53
C VAL A 70 -10.13 -5.83 8.11
N VAL A 71 -9.76 -6.95 8.71
CA VAL A 71 -10.71 -7.84 9.37
C VAL A 71 -10.98 -7.33 10.77
N GLY A 72 -12.19 -6.84 10.98
CA GLY A 72 -12.66 -6.35 12.28
C GLY A 72 -13.71 -7.25 12.93
N PRO A 73 -14.14 -6.96 14.16
CA PRO A 73 -15.15 -7.75 14.88
C PRO A 73 -16.53 -7.80 14.17
N ARG A 74 -16.81 -6.82 13.31
CA ARG A 74 -18.06 -6.73 12.53
C ARG A 74 -17.91 -7.23 11.10
N GLY A 75 -16.82 -7.88 10.78
CA GLY A 75 -16.47 -8.35 9.44
C GLY A 75 -15.39 -7.51 8.75
N PRO A 76 -15.07 -7.85 7.49
CA PRO A 76 -14.06 -7.14 6.72
C PRO A 76 -14.51 -5.72 6.38
N MET A 77 -13.58 -4.77 6.44
CA MET A 77 -13.83 -3.36 6.23
C MET A 77 -12.74 -2.78 5.33
N MET A 78 -13.14 -2.03 4.30
CA MET A 78 -12.22 -1.35 3.40
C MET A 78 -11.68 -0.08 4.06
N VAL A 79 -10.36 0.06 4.13
CA VAL A 79 -9.69 1.22 4.74
C VAL A 79 -8.58 1.76 3.84
N VAL A 80 -8.22 3.02 4.06
CA VAL A 80 -7.11 3.70 3.37
C VAL A 80 -5.83 3.45 4.14
N SER A 81 -4.96 2.56 3.66
CA SER A 81 -3.78 2.09 4.39
C SER A 81 -2.77 3.18 4.73
N CYS A 82 -2.69 4.26 3.95
CA CYS A 82 -1.81 5.39 4.25
C CYS A 82 -2.33 6.31 5.38
N MET A 83 -3.58 6.15 5.81
CA MET A 83 -4.21 6.96 6.87
C MET A 83 -4.64 6.11 8.07
N THR A 84 -4.54 4.80 7.98
CA THR A 84 -4.98 3.87 9.03
C THR A 84 -3.77 3.36 9.80
N PRO A 85 -3.66 3.66 11.10
CA PRO A 85 -2.60 3.14 11.93
C PRO A 85 -2.77 1.64 12.17
N VAL A 86 -1.66 0.95 12.37
CA VAL A 86 -1.66 -0.45 12.80
C VAL A 86 -2.16 -0.59 14.23
N ALA A 87 -2.86 -1.68 14.49
CA ALA A 87 -3.26 -2.11 15.83
C ALA A 87 -2.74 -3.52 16.12
N ASP A 88 -2.52 -3.83 17.39
CA ASP A 88 -2.03 -5.14 17.76
C ASP A 88 -3.04 -6.25 17.42
N GLY A 89 -2.55 -7.33 16.84
CA GLY A 89 -3.37 -8.44 16.35
C GLY A 89 -4.23 -8.12 15.12
N GLN A 90 -4.06 -6.96 14.49
CA GLN A 90 -4.81 -6.57 13.30
C GLN A 90 -4.48 -7.48 12.12
N VAL A 91 -5.52 -7.88 11.37
CA VAL A 91 -5.38 -8.66 10.13
C VAL A 91 -5.73 -7.80 8.93
N VAL A 92 -4.81 -7.71 7.98
CA VAL A 92 -4.90 -6.87 6.78
C VAL A 92 -4.73 -7.75 5.53
N ASN A 93 -5.63 -7.60 4.58
CA ASN A 93 -5.57 -8.25 3.28
C ASN A 93 -5.45 -7.20 2.17
N THR A 94 -4.43 -7.32 1.33
CA THR A 94 -4.13 -6.35 0.27
C THR A 94 -4.56 -6.79 -1.12
N ALA A 95 -5.00 -8.03 -1.28
CA ALA A 95 -5.25 -8.66 -2.57
C ALA A 95 -6.58 -9.44 -2.64
N THR A 96 -7.56 -9.14 -1.75
CA THR A 96 -8.90 -9.73 -1.88
C THR A 96 -9.57 -9.23 -3.16
N GLU A 97 -10.56 -9.96 -3.66
CA GLU A 97 -11.33 -9.55 -4.83
C GLU A 97 -11.98 -8.17 -4.64
N GLY A 98 -12.47 -7.88 -3.42
CA GLY A 98 -13.02 -6.58 -3.06
C GLY A 98 -11.98 -5.45 -3.15
N VAL A 99 -10.75 -5.70 -2.68
CA VAL A 99 -9.63 -4.75 -2.77
C VAL A 99 -9.25 -4.49 -4.22
N LYS A 100 -9.07 -5.55 -5.02
CA LYS A 100 -8.74 -5.44 -6.45
C LYS A 100 -9.78 -4.61 -7.19
N LYS A 101 -11.05 -4.93 -7.02
CA LYS A 101 -12.16 -4.20 -7.65
C LYS A 101 -12.19 -2.72 -7.24
N ALA A 102 -11.91 -2.41 -5.97
CA ALA A 102 -11.84 -1.03 -5.50
C ALA A 102 -10.66 -0.27 -6.11
N GLN A 103 -9.48 -0.90 -6.18
CA GLN A 103 -8.28 -0.31 -6.80
C GLN A 103 -8.45 -0.11 -8.30
N GLU A 104 -9.04 -1.08 -9.01
CA GLU A 104 -9.42 -0.97 -10.43
C GLU A 104 -10.35 0.21 -10.66
N GLY A 105 -11.40 0.36 -9.84
CA GLY A 105 -12.34 1.47 -9.93
C GLY A 105 -11.69 2.84 -9.72
N MET A 106 -10.70 2.94 -8.83
CA MET A 106 -9.95 4.18 -8.63
C MET A 106 -9.06 4.51 -9.84
N LEU A 107 -8.41 3.52 -10.44
CA LEU A 107 -7.64 3.71 -11.66
C LEU A 107 -8.56 4.07 -12.85
N GLU A 108 -9.69 3.41 -12.97
CA GLU A 108 -10.69 3.74 -13.98
C GLU A 108 -11.15 5.20 -13.87
N LEU A 109 -11.40 5.68 -12.65
CA LEU A 109 -11.76 7.08 -12.41
C LEU A 109 -10.64 8.05 -12.81
N LEU A 110 -9.39 7.74 -12.48
CA LEU A 110 -8.23 8.55 -12.87
C LEU A 110 -8.01 8.57 -14.38
N LEU A 111 -8.27 7.44 -15.05
CA LEU A 111 -8.10 7.29 -16.49
C LEU A 111 -9.27 7.81 -17.31
N ALA A 112 -10.46 7.98 -16.70
CA ALA A 112 -11.70 8.32 -17.41
C ALA A 112 -11.53 9.52 -18.36
N ASN A 113 -10.96 10.62 -17.87
CA ASN A 113 -10.73 11.82 -18.67
C ASN A 113 -9.22 12.13 -18.88
N HIS A 114 -8.38 11.10 -18.70
CA HIS A 114 -6.95 11.25 -18.95
C HIS A 114 -6.65 11.27 -20.46
N PRO A 115 -5.85 12.25 -20.96
CA PRO A 115 -5.54 12.33 -22.41
C PRO A 115 -4.80 11.09 -22.90
N LEU A 116 -5.08 10.69 -24.14
CA LEU A 116 -4.40 9.56 -24.82
C LEU A 116 -3.08 10.02 -25.48
N ASP A 117 -2.29 10.78 -24.77
CA ASP A 117 -1.09 11.46 -25.27
C ASP A 117 0.23 10.79 -24.87
N CYS A 118 0.18 9.54 -24.37
CA CYS A 118 1.38 8.84 -23.89
C CYS A 118 2.59 8.89 -24.84
N PRO A 119 2.43 8.73 -26.18
CA PRO A 119 3.56 8.77 -27.11
C PRO A 119 4.28 10.12 -27.19
N VAL A 120 3.64 11.20 -26.77
CA VAL A 120 4.15 12.57 -26.83
C VAL A 120 4.18 13.23 -25.44
N CYS A 121 3.90 12.46 -24.38
CA CYS A 121 3.92 12.91 -23.00
C CYS A 121 5.33 12.81 -22.44
N ASP A 122 5.83 13.89 -21.84
CA ASP A 122 7.16 13.93 -21.20
C ASP A 122 7.32 12.89 -20.08
N LYS A 123 6.20 12.43 -19.49
CA LYS A 123 6.19 11.39 -18.45
C LYS A 123 6.04 9.97 -19.01
N GLY A 124 5.89 9.80 -20.33
CA GLY A 124 5.75 8.49 -20.95
C GLY A 124 6.96 7.59 -20.69
N GLY A 125 6.72 6.33 -20.28
CA GLY A 125 7.78 5.36 -19.98
C GLY A 125 8.29 5.37 -18.54
N GLU A 126 8.02 6.42 -17.75
CA GLU A 126 8.32 6.51 -16.31
C GLU A 126 7.12 7.04 -15.50
N CYS A 127 5.92 6.75 -15.98
CA CYS A 127 4.67 7.27 -15.44
C CYS A 127 4.06 6.29 -14.43
N PRO A 128 3.93 6.67 -13.15
CA PRO A 128 3.30 5.81 -12.14
C PRO A 128 1.86 5.43 -12.48
N LEU A 129 1.14 6.27 -13.25
CA LEU A 129 -0.21 5.94 -13.69
C LEU A 129 -0.21 4.81 -14.72
N GLN A 130 0.75 4.80 -15.68
CA GLN A 130 0.92 3.69 -16.61
C GLN A 130 1.26 2.39 -15.86
N ASP A 131 2.26 2.42 -14.97
CA ASP A 131 2.71 1.24 -14.23
C ASP A 131 1.60 0.63 -13.39
N GLN A 132 0.83 1.47 -12.68
CA GLN A 132 -0.28 0.98 -11.86
C GLN A 132 -1.50 0.59 -12.70
N ALA A 133 -1.74 1.23 -13.84
CA ALA A 133 -2.81 0.81 -14.76
C ALA A 133 -2.54 -0.59 -15.34
N PHE A 134 -1.29 -0.91 -15.68
CA PHE A 134 -0.90 -2.24 -16.14
C PHE A 134 -0.96 -3.31 -15.05
N SER A 135 -0.57 -2.98 -13.83
CA SER A 135 -0.46 -3.96 -12.74
C SER A 135 -1.75 -4.13 -11.93
N HIS A 136 -2.57 -3.10 -11.81
CA HIS A 136 -3.75 -3.06 -10.93
C HIS A 136 -5.02 -2.51 -11.59
N GLY A 137 -4.94 -2.10 -12.86
CA GLY A 137 -6.07 -1.51 -13.57
C GLY A 137 -6.92 -2.55 -14.29
N PRO A 138 -8.13 -2.14 -14.74
CA PRO A 138 -8.95 -2.94 -15.62
C PRO A 138 -8.27 -3.10 -16.99
N GLY A 139 -8.42 -4.27 -17.62
CA GLY A 139 -7.86 -4.54 -18.95
C GLY A 139 -8.51 -3.73 -20.09
N GLU A 140 -9.73 -3.24 -19.87
CA GLU A 140 -10.52 -2.51 -20.85
C GLU A 140 -11.14 -1.24 -20.24
N SER A 141 -11.28 -0.19 -21.04
CA SER A 141 -11.94 1.04 -20.63
C SER A 141 -13.44 0.96 -20.92
N ARG A 142 -14.28 1.30 -19.92
CA ARG A 142 -15.73 1.48 -20.08
C ARG A 142 -16.12 2.92 -20.44
N PHE A 143 -15.15 3.83 -20.51
CA PHE A 143 -15.38 5.23 -20.82
C PHE A 143 -15.58 5.39 -22.33
N VAL A 144 -16.75 5.88 -22.74
CA VAL A 144 -17.19 5.99 -24.14
C VAL A 144 -17.25 7.43 -24.64
N GLU A 145 -17.05 8.41 -23.76
CA GLU A 145 -17.06 9.82 -24.11
C GLU A 145 -15.71 10.30 -24.63
N GLU A 146 -15.67 11.49 -25.21
CA GLU A 146 -14.45 12.10 -25.69
C GLU A 146 -13.56 12.50 -24.50
N LYS A 147 -12.30 12.04 -24.51
CA LYS A 147 -11.32 12.38 -23.49
C LYS A 147 -10.74 13.77 -23.73
N ARG A 148 -10.20 14.36 -22.69
CA ARG A 148 -9.53 15.66 -22.77
C ARG A 148 -8.41 15.64 -23.80
N HIS A 149 -8.37 16.67 -24.63
CA HIS A 149 -7.29 16.96 -25.54
C HIS A 149 -6.62 18.27 -25.17
N TYR A 150 -5.32 18.35 -25.35
CA TYR A 150 -4.55 19.58 -25.24
C TYR A 150 -4.02 19.96 -26.61
N GLU A 151 -4.07 21.25 -26.95
CA GLU A 151 -3.37 21.78 -28.10
C GLU A 151 -1.85 21.64 -27.88
N LYS A 152 -1.14 21.21 -28.91
CA LYS A 152 0.31 20.97 -28.90
C LYS A 152 1.04 22.01 -29.69
#